data_b7e7bf2287239965f60ae8f5c22ebbeb
#
_entry.id   b7e7bf2287239965f60ae8f5c22ebbeb
#
_cell.length_a   1.000
_cell.length_b   1.000
_cell.length_c   1.000
_cell.angle_alpha   90.00
_cell.angle_beta   90.00
_cell.angle_gamma   90.00
#
_symmetry.space_group_name_H-M   'P 1'
#
loop_
_entity.id
_entity.type
_entity.pdbx_description
1 polymer ?
#
loop_
_entity_poly.entity_id
_entity_poly.type
_entity_poly.pdbx_seq_one_letter_code
_entity_poly.pdbx_strand_id
1 'polypeptide(L)'
;PVAAIYSFDDEKEIIKTANNSRAGLAAYFYGKDNSKIWRTAEALEYGMVGVNTGFISTNLAPFGGVKESGYGREGSKYGINEYIVLKYICMKI
;
A
#
# COMPACT_ATOMS: atom_id res chain seq x y z
N PRO A 1 8.51 -23.73 -0.63
CA PRO A 1 7.58 -22.71 -0.12
C PRO A 1 7.47 -22.81 1.41
N VAL A 2 7.61 -21.67 2.09
CA VAL A 2 7.53 -21.59 3.57
C VAL A 2 6.62 -20.42 3.93
N ALA A 3 5.68 -20.63 4.84
CA ALA A 3 4.89 -19.59 5.47
C ALA A 3 5.25 -19.50 6.95
N ALA A 4 5.74 -18.34 7.40
CA ALA A 4 6.00 -18.07 8.82
C ALA A 4 4.71 -17.57 9.47
N ILE A 5 4.28 -18.22 10.56
CA ILE A 5 3.04 -17.89 11.27
C ILE A 5 3.38 -17.50 12.70
N TYR A 6 2.83 -16.38 13.16
CA TYR A 6 3.03 -15.82 14.49
C TYR A 6 1.68 -15.49 15.13
N SER A 7 1.56 -15.75 16.42
CA SER A 7 0.42 -15.27 17.22
C SER A 7 0.70 -13.84 17.72
N PHE A 8 -0.33 -13.07 17.94
CA PHE A 8 -0.25 -11.74 18.56
C PHE A 8 -1.52 -11.46 19.37
N ASP A 9 -1.39 -10.61 20.39
CA ASP A 9 -2.50 -10.20 21.26
C ASP A 9 -2.67 -8.67 21.27
N ASP A 10 -1.66 -7.92 20.85
CA ASP A 10 -1.67 -6.46 20.85
C ASP A 10 -1.62 -5.89 19.42
N GLU A 11 -2.58 -5.00 19.12
CA GLU A 11 -2.72 -4.36 17.81
C GLU A 11 -1.52 -3.49 17.45
N LYS A 12 -1.00 -2.74 18.42
CA LYS A 12 0.13 -1.81 18.17
C LYS A 12 1.43 -2.58 17.94
N GLU A 13 1.62 -3.65 18.68
CA GLU A 13 2.78 -4.51 18.55
C GLU A 13 2.82 -5.20 17.18
N ILE A 14 1.68 -5.74 16.74
CA ILE A 14 1.63 -6.41 15.43
C ILE A 14 1.80 -5.43 14.27
N ILE A 15 1.26 -4.22 14.35
CA ILE A 15 1.47 -3.18 13.33
C ILE A 15 2.96 -2.80 13.26
N LYS A 16 3.61 -2.61 14.42
CA LYS A 16 5.04 -2.33 14.48
C LYS A 16 5.87 -3.46 13.87
N THR A 17 5.50 -4.70 14.16
CA THR A 17 6.16 -5.89 13.60
C THR A 17 5.96 -5.98 12.10
N ALA A 18 4.74 -5.76 11.61
CA ALA A 18 4.43 -5.75 10.19
C ALA A 18 5.20 -4.66 9.44
N ASN A 19 5.34 -3.47 10.03
CA ASN A 19 6.08 -2.36 9.43
C ASN A 19 7.60 -2.53 9.48
N ASN A 20 8.12 -3.42 10.31
CA ASN A 20 9.56 -3.73 10.40
C ASN A 20 9.99 -4.65 9.24
N SER A 21 9.80 -4.18 8.02
CA SER A 21 10.14 -4.86 6.78
C SER A 21 10.82 -3.88 5.83
N ARG A 22 11.79 -4.38 5.05
CA ARG A 22 12.43 -3.63 3.97
C ARG A 22 11.49 -3.44 2.78
N ALA A 23 10.54 -4.33 2.60
CA ALA A 23 9.53 -4.28 1.56
C ALA A 23 8.22 -3.66 2.07
N GLY A 24 7.39 -3.16 1.16
CA GLY A 24 6.10 -2.57 1.45
C GLY A 24 5.17 -2.57 0.23
N LEU A 25 4.97 -3.73 -0.40
CA LEU A 25 4.08 -3.81 -1.57
C LEU A 25 2.62 -3.90 -1.16
N ALA A 26 2.26 -4.96 -0.45
CA ALA A 26 0.88 -5.21 -0.06
C ALA A 26 0.81 -5.85 1.34
N ALA A 27 -0.16 -5.42 2.11
CA ALA A 27 -0.54 -6.03 3.37
C ALA A 27 -2.02 -6.41 3.35
N TYR A 28 -2.38 -7.45 4.10
CA TYR A 28 -3.75 -7.93 4.19
C TYR A 28 -4.11 -8.18 5.64
N PHE A 29 -5.31 -7.79 6.03
CA PHE A 29 -5.83 -8.13 7.35
C PHE A 29 -7.35 -8.29 7.33
N TYR A 30 -7.88 -8.90 8.38
CA TYR A 30 -9.29 -9.19 8.55
C TYR A 30 -9.78 -8.59 9.86
N GLY A 31 -10.93 -7.93 9.84
CA GLY A 31 -11.51 -7.30 11.01
C GLY A 31 -13.00 -6.99 10.83
N LYS A 32 -13.69 -6.70 11.94
CA LYS A 32 -15.12 -6.34 11.95
C LYS A 32 -15.37 -4.93 12.47
N ASP A 33 -14.48 -4.38 13.27
CA ASP A 33 -14.58 -3.04 13.83
C ASP A 33 -14.05 -2.01 12.85
N ASN A 34 -14.91 -1.16 12.33
CA ASN A 34 -14.55 -0.15 11.32
C ASN A 34 -13.48 0.84 11.83
N SER A 35 -13.53 1.24 13.08
CA SER A 35 -12.55 2.16 13.65
C SER A 35 -11.16 1.53 13.72
N LYS A 36 -11.10 0.26 14.12
CA LYS A 36 -9.85 -0.52 14.10
C LYS A 36 -9.35 -0.73 12.68
N ILE A 37 -10.26 -1.07 11.76
CA ILE A 37 -9.92 -1.28 10.34
C ILE A 37 -9.23 -0.03 9.78
N TRP A 38 -9.80 1.15 9.95
CA TRP A 38 -9.23 2.39 9.45
C TRP A 38 -7.87 2.69 10.07
N ARG A 39 -7.75 2.62 11.41
CA ARG A 39 -6.48 2.87 12.08
C ARG A 39 -5.37 1.91 11.64
N THR A 40 -5.70 0.64 11.49
CA THR A 40 -4.75 -0.38 11.05
C THR A 40 -4.33 -0.13 9.60
N ALA A 41 -5.29 0.13 8.71
CA ALA A 41 -5.01 0.40 7.30
C ALA A 41 -4.11 1.63 7.11
N GLU A 42 -4.35 2.70 7.86
CA GLU A 42 -3.53 3.93 7.81
C GLU A 42 -2.14 3.75 8.43
N ALA A 43 -2.04 2.90 9.47
CA ALA A 43 -0.78 2.69 10.17
C ALA A 43 0.18 1.70 9.45
N LEU A 44 -0.32 0.89 8.55
CA LEU A 44 0.49 -0.05 7.77
C LEU A 44 1.28 0.68 6.67
N GLU A 45 2.61 0.53 6.69
CA GLU A 45 3.54 1.16 5.73
C GLU A 45 3.68 0.34 4.45
N TYR A 46 2.58 0.19 3.73
CA TYR A 46 2.46 -0.56 2.48
C TYR A 46 1.80 0.29 1.40
N GLY A 47 2.17 0.05 0.16
CA GLY A 47 1.56 0.76 -0.98
C GLY A 47 0.10 0.36 -1.23
N MET A 48 -0.26 -0.85 -0.80
CA MET A 48 -1.60 -1.40 -0.95
C MET A 48 -2.01 -2.14 0.32
N VAL A 49 -3.27 -1.98 0.73
CA VAL A 49 -3.81 -2.69 1.90
C VAL A 49 -5.14 -3.33 1.53
N GLY A 50 -5.21 -4.65 1.65
CA GLY A 50 -6.44 -5.42 1.49
C GLY A 50 -7.12 -5.66 2.84
N VAL A 51 -8.37 -5.24 2.96
CA VAL A 51 -9.17 -5.44 4.18
C VAL A 51 -10.28 -6.43 3.89
N ASN A 52 -10.34 -7.51 4.65
CA ASN A 52 -11.32 -8.59 4.49
C ASN A 52 -11.36 -9.20 3.08
N THR A 53 -10.27 -9.10 2.35
CA THR A 53 -10.10 -9.67 1.01
C THR A 53 -8.66 -10.11 0.79
N GLY A 54 -8.47 -11.17 0.04
CA GLY A 54 -7.14 -11.62 -0.42
C GLY A 54 -6.82 -11.16 -1.86
N PHE A 55 -7.71 -10.41 -2.50
CA PHE A 55 -7.55 -9.94 -3.86
C PHE A 55 -7.73 -8.43 -3.96
N ILE A 56 -6.69 -7.71 -4.37
CA ILE A 56 -6.66 -6.25 -4.44
C ILE A 56 -6.31 -5.71 -5.84
N SER A 57 -5.93 -6.56 -6.77
CA SER A 57 -5.59 -6.13 -8.13
C SER A 57 -6.83 -5.66 -8.88
N THR A 58 -6.79 -4.42 -9.37
CA THR A 58 -7.83 -3.82 -10.21
C THR A 58 -7.22 -2.72 -11.08
N ASN A 59 -7.77 -2.49 -12.27
CA ASN A 59 -7.36 -1.40 -13.12
C ASN A 59 -7.89 -0.03 -12.65
N LEU A 60 -8.76 0.01 -11.65
CA LEU A 60 -9.34 1.24 -11.11
C LEU A 60 -8.49 1.87 -9.98
N ALA A 61 -7.65 1.09 -9.34
CA ALA A 61 -6.80 1.53 -8.24
C ALA A 61 -5.31 1.47 -8.61
N PRO A 62 -4.47 2.35 -8.02
CA PRO A 62 -3.04 2.33 -8.29
C PRO A 62 -2.39 1.09 -7.66
N PHE A 63 -1.63 0.37 -8.46
CA PHE A 63 -0.84 -0.78 -8.01
C PHE A 63 0.62 -0.38 -7.83
N GLY A 64 1.19 -0.64 -6.69
CA GLY A 64 2.60 -0.37 -6.40
C GLY A 64 2.90 -0.33 -4.91
N GLY A 65 4.18 -0.29 -4.58
CA GLY A 65 4.69 -0.38 -3.24
C GLY A 65 5.38 0.88 -2.73
N VAL A 66 5.90 0.77 -1.53
CA VAL A 66 6.79 1.71 -0.87
C VAL A 66 8.06 1.00 -0.43
N LYS A 67 9.01 1.71 0.17
CA LYS A 67 10.30 1.16 0.62
C LYS A 67 11.03 0.47 -0.54
N GLU A 68 11.67 -0.68 -0.31
CA GLU A 68 12.41 -1.42 -1.34
C GLU A 68 11.51 -2.17 -2.34
N SER A 69 10.19 -2.15 -2.14
CA SER A 69 9.25 -2.64 -3.16
C SER A 69 9.18 -1.73 -4.39
N GLY A 70 9.84 -0.58 -4.37
CA GLY A 70 10.08 0.26 -5.52
C GLY A 70 9.28 1.56 -5.52
N TYR A 71 9.43 2.28 -6.64
CA TYR A 71 8.80 3.57 -6.91
C TYR A 71 7.71 3.41 -7.96
N GLY A 72 6.85 4.44 -8.05
CA GLY A 72 5.83 4.51 -9.08
C GLY A 72 4.58 3.71 -8.79
N ARG A 73 3.62 3.85 -9.69
CA ARG A 73 2.34 3.13 -9.64
C ARG A 73 1.94 2.70 -11.05
N GLU A 74 1.32 1.52 -11.12
CA GLU A 74 0.68 1.02 -12.33
C GLU A 74 -0.84 1.20 -12.25
N GLY A 75 -1.49 1.24 -13.40
CA GLY A 75 -2.94 1.29 -13.48
C GLY A 75 -3.57 2.57 -12.95
N SER A 76 -4.89 2.62 -12.95
CA SER A 76 -5.70 3.77 -12.59
C SER A 76 -5.35 5.07 -13.36
N LYS A 77 -5.89 6.20 -12.94
CA LYS A 77 -5.51 7.53 -13.47
C LYS A 77 -4.08 7.96 -13.12
N TYR A 78 -3.46 7.30 -12.16
CA TYR A 78 -2.10 7.65 -11.69
C TYR A 78 -0.99 7.00 -12.52
N GLY A 79 -1.26 5.83 -13.12
CA GLY A 79 -0.24 5.08 -13.87
C GLY A 79 0.39 5.85 -15.01
N ILE A 80 -0.36 6.73 -15.67
CA ILE A 80 0.16 7.56 -16.76
C ILE A 80 1.27 8.52 -16.31
N ASN A 81 1.28 8.91 -15.03
CA ASN A 81 2.26 9.85 -14.50
C ASN A 81 3.69 9.33 -14.60
N GLU A 82 3.89 8.01 -14.65
CA GLU A 82 5.20 7.37 -14.81
C GLU A 82 5.77 7.52 -16.22
N TYR A 83 4.96 7.94 -17.19
CA TYR A 83 5.32 8.02 -18.61
C TYR A 83 5.31 9.45 -19.16
N ILE A 84 4.97 10.44 -18.35
CA ILE A 84 4.86 11.85 -18.78
C ILE A 84 5.76 12.75 -17.97
N VAL A 85 6.08 13.89 -18.55
CA VAL A 85 6.85 14.96 -17.89
C VAL A 85 6.05 16.25 -17.98
N LEU A 86 5.89 16.94 -16.86
CA LEU A 86 5.29 18.27 -16.83
C LEU A 86 6.31 19.31 -17.33
N LYS A 87 5.94 20.09 -18.36
CA LYS A 87 6.75 21.18 -18.88
C LYS A 87 5.98 22.50 -18.73
N TYR A 88 6.57 23.44 -18.05
CA TYR A 88 6.08 24.81 -18.00
C TYR A 88 6.69 25.61 -19.16
N ILE A 89 5.85 26.35 -19.91
CA ILE A 89 6.28 27.27 -20.95
C ILE A 89 5.62 28.62 -20.67
N CYS A 90 6.41 29.67 -20.55
CA CYS A 90 5.94 31.03 -20.45
C CYS A 90 6.43 31.79 -21.68
N MET A 91 5.52 32.44 -22.40
CA MET A 91 5.84 33.23 -23.60
C MET A 91 5.27 34.64 -23.42
N LYS A 92 6.12 35.62 -23.59
CA LYS A 92 5.70 37.04 -23.72
C LYS A 92 5.62 37.35 -25.20
N ILE A 93 4.45 37.82 -25.63
CA ILE A 93 4.19 38.31 -27.00
C ILE A 93 4.27 39.81 -27.02
#